data_993f17fff058c54e672d930083c52681
#
_entry.id   993f17fff058c54e672d930083c52681
#
_cell.length_a   1.000
_cell.length_b   1.000
_cell.length_c   1.000
_cell.angle_alpha   90.00
_cell.angle_beta   90.00
_cell.angle_gamma   90.00
#
_symmetry.space_group_name_H-M   'P 1'
#
loop_
_entity.id
_entity.type
_entity.pdbx_description
1 polymer ?
#
loop_
_entity_poly.entity_id
_entity_poly.type
_entity_poly.pdbx_seq_one_letter_code
_entity_poly.pdbx_strand_id
1 'polypeptide(L)'
;MTTSGQSAWWGRLAVTATVALILASFALGVRAVRSGDTAGATLALAVLSAVALLALLVARVRVRRQARSLDERAAMLEELASELARANRAKGEFLANVSHELRTPLAAIVGFVEMLRDGTYGALTPRQAGPVERIETSANHLRELVDDILDLSRLAAARMEVNADPIALRPFVLDVVSEIEPLVQAKGLALSIAIGSTLPRVRTDPAHVRQILVNLLGNAVKFTASGTITVRGRLVEASQSATDRALLPRHLPAAHGVWIALAVQDTGVGIAPTDQARIFEEFEQVDAGPRGDSMARGTGLGLAISRRFAQLLGGDITLESAVGKGSVFTLWLPVDPGDLAAREPRPASLTPTASP
;
A
#
# COMPACT_ATOMS: atom_id res chain seq x y z
N MET A 1 -21.80 -6.18 32.19
CA MET A 1 -22.05 -7.36 31.31
C MET A 1 -23.28 -8.20 31.72
N THR A 2 -24.45 -7.64 32.06
CA THR A 2 -25.59 -8.43 32.58
C THR A 2 -26.96 -8.03 32.04
N THR A 3 -27.05 -7.07 31.12
CA THR A 3 -28.35 -6.62 30.59
C THR A 3 -28.79 -7.23 29.26
N SER A 4 -27.88 -7.81 28.48
CA SER A 4 -28.19 -8.42 27.18
C SER A 4 -28.86 -9.81 27.30
N GLY A 5 -28.56 -10.55 28.36
CA GLY A 5 -29.13 -11.88 28.58
C GLY A 5 -30.60 -11.83 28.99
N GLN A 6 -31.00 -10.86 29.83
CA GLN A 6 -32.37 -10.71 30.28
C GLN A 6 -33.35 -10.29 29.15
N SER A 7 -32.92 -9.38 28.29
CA SER A 7 -33.75 -8.91 27.17
C SER A 7 -34.03 -10.02 26.12
N ALA A 8 -33.06 -10.90 25.90
CA ALA A 8 -33.23 -12.06 25.01
C ALA A 8 -34.18 -13.10 25.58
N TRP A 9 -34.16 -13.33 26.90
CA TRP A 9 -35.04 -14.26 27.57
C TRP A 9 -36.53 -13.82 27.56
N TRP A 10 -36.77 -12.53 27.87
CA TRP A 10 -38.11 -11.94 27.76
C TRP A 10 -38.64 -11.94 26.32
N GLY A 11 -37.77 -11.73 25.32
CA GLY A 11 -38.13 -11.83 23.91
C GLY A 11 -38.62 -13.24 23.52
N ARG A 12 -37.93 -14.28 23.96
CA ARG A 12 -38.29 -15.67 23.69
C ARG A 12 -39.60 -16.04 24.41
N LEU A 13 -39.79 -15.64 25.68
CA LEU A 13 -41.01 -15.85 26.42
C LEU A 13 -42.23 -15.19 25.77
N ALA A 14 -42.10 -13.98 25.29
CA ALA A 14 -43.17 -13.29 24.58
C ALA A 14 -43.56 -13.99 23.26
N VAL A 15 -42.57 -14.48 22.50
CA VAL A 15 -42.83 -15.23 21.25
C VAL A 15 -43.52 -16.56 21.54
N THR A 16 -43.07 -17.32 22.55
CA THR A 16 -43.69 -18.59 22.90
C THR A 16 -45.10 -18.40 23.42
N ALA A 17 -45.36 -17.38 24.26
CA ALA A 17 -46.69 -17.06 24.74
C ALA A 17 -47.64 -16.65 23.61
N THR A 18 -47.17 -15.86 22.65
CA THR A 18 -47.96 -15.44 21.48
C THR A 18 -48.30 -16.62 20.58
N VAL A 19 -47.34 -17.54 20.33
CA VAL A 19 -47.59 -18.76 19.55
C VAL A 19 -48.59 -19.67 20.25
N ALA A 20 -48.45 -19.84 21.56
CA ALA A 20 -49.40 -20.65 22.34
C ALA A 20 -50.83 -20.07 22.31
N LEU A 21 -50.98 -18.74 22.40
CA LEU A 21 -52.27 -18.08 22.34
C LEU A 21 -52.92 -18.22 20.93
N ILE A 22 -52.15 -18.12 19.87
CA ILE A 22 -52.61 -18.33 18.49
C ILE A 22 -53.11 -19.77 18.30
N LEU A 23 -52.34 -20.76 18.77
CA LEU A 23 -52.70 -22.17 18.66
C LEU A 23 -53.96 -22.50 19.49
N ALA A 24 -54.10 -21.96 20.70
CA ALA A 24 -55.26 -22.14 21.55
C ALA A 24 -56.52 -21.48 20.93
N SER A 25 -56.41 -20.26 20.41
CA SER A 25 -57.50 -19.54 19.74
C SER A 25 -57.94 -20.26 18.46
N PHE A 26 -56.99 -20.81 17.69
CA PHE A 26 -57.28 -21.60 16.49
C PHE A 26 -58.01 -22.91 16.85
N ALA A 27 -57.54 -23.65 17.86
CA ALA A 27 -58.19 -24.88 18.32
C ALA A 27 -59.61 -24.62 18.83
N LEU A 28 -59.83 -23.53 19.59
CA LEU A 28 -61.17 -23.12 20.05
C LEU A 28 -62.09 -22.76 18.88
N GLY A 29 -61.59 -22.04 17.88
CA GLY A 29 -62.32 -21.70 16.65
C GLY A 29 -62.75 -22.94 15.86
N VAL A 30 -61.86 -23.90 15.66
CA VAL A 30 -62.17 -25.18 14.98
C VAL A 30 -63.22 -25.98 15.76
N ARG A 31 -63.14 -26.00 17.08
CA ARG A 31 -64.10 -26.67 17.94
C ARG A 31 -65.50 -26.02 17.89
N ALA A 32 -65.59 -24.71 17.92
CA ALA A 32 -66.76 -23.90 17.82
C ALA A 32 -67.47 -24.11 16.47
N VAL A 33 -66.75 -24.14 15.38
CA VAL A 33 -67.28 -24.41 14.03
C VAL A 33 -67.84 -25.84 13.95
N ARG A 34 -67.19 -26.86 14.55
CA ARG A 34 -67.67 -28.23 14.59
C ARG A 34 -68.91 -28.41 15.43
N SER A 35 -69.10 -27.64 16.49
CA SER A 35 -70.27 -27.69 17.37
C SER A 35 -71.45 -26.83 16.89
N GLY A 36 -71.32 -26.08 15.79
CA GLY A 36 -72.35 -25.17 15.31
C GLY A 36 -72.47 -23.86 16.13
N ASP A 37 -71.51 -23.59 17.04
CA ASP A 37 -71.50 -22.39 17.88
C ASP A 37 -70.91 -21.25 17.13
N THR A 38 -71.73 -20.42 16.49
CA THR A 38 -71.31 -19.22 15.72
C THR A 38 -70.74 -18.15 16.60
N ALA A 39 -71.15 -18.01 17.85
CA ALA A 39 -70.68 -17.03 18.79
C ALA A 39 -69.24 -17.35 19.24
N GLY A 40 -68.92 -18.61 19.52
CA GLY A 40 -67.60 -19.10 19.85
C GLY A 40 -66.61 -18.94 18.69
N ALA A 41 -67.05 -19.17 17.45
CA ALA A 41 -66.22 -18.99 16.27
C ALA A 41 -65.86 -17.54 16.00
N THR A 42 -66.81 -16.61 16.16
CA THR A 42 -66.56 -15.18 16.01
C THR A 42 -65.64 -14.62 17.08
N LEU A 43 -65.77 -15.07 18.33
CA LEU A 43 -64.89 -14.68 19.42
C LEU A 43 -63.43 -15.16 19.16
N ALA A 44 -63.23 -16.38 18.73
CA ALA A 44 -61.94 -16.94 18.39
C ALA A 44 -61.24 -16.15 17.25
N LEU A 45 -61.99 -15.77 16.21
CA LEU A 45 -61.50 -14.94 15.11
C LEU A 45 -61.12 -13.55 15.57
N ALA A 46 -61.92 -12.93 16.46
CA ALA A 46 -61.61 -11.60 17.02
C ALA A 46 -60.33 -11.61 17.88
N VAL A 47 -60.11 -12.65 18.67
CA VAL A 47 -58.89 -12.83 19.48
C VAL A 47 -57.67 -13.03 18.57
N LEU A 48 -57.77 -13.86 17.53
CA LEU A 48 -56.71 -14.08 16.56
C LEU A 48 -56.31 -12.81 15.83
N SER A 49 -57.30 -12.03 15.39
CA SER A 49 -57.02 -10.74 14.72
C SER A 49 -56.39 -9.68 15.66
N ALA A 50 -56.82 -9.64 16.94
CA ALA A 50 -56.22 -8.76 17.94
C ALA A 50 -54.77 -9.13 18.24
N VAL A 51 -54.46 -10.43 18.37
CA VAL A 51 -53.10 -10.93 18.58
C VAL A 51 -52.19 -10.65 17.36
N ALA A 52 -52.73 -10.87 16.14
CA ALA A 52 -52.01 -10.56 14.92
C ALA A 52 -51.68 -9.07 14.79
N LEU A 53 -52.66 -8.21 15.13
CA LEU A 53 -52.45 -6.74 15.11
C LEU A 53 -51.42 -6.29 16.14
N LEU A 54 -51.45 -6.85 17.35
CA LEU A 54 -50.47 -6.56 18.39
C LEU A 54 -49.07 -7.02 17.98
N ALA A 55 -48.92 -8.22 17.38
CA ALA A 55 -47.68 -8.72 16.89
C ALA A 55 -47.09 -7.82 15.78
N LEU A 56 -47.92 -7.38 14.85
CA LEU A 56 -47.54 -6.40 13.80
C LEU A 56 -47.09 -5.07 14.38
N LEU A 57 -47.80 -4.54 15.37
CA LEU A 57 -47.42 -3.32 16.08
C LEU A 57 -46.07 -3.45 16.77
N VAL A 58 -45.84 -4.53 17.49
CA VAL A 58 -44.55 -4.82 18.16
C VAL A 58 -43.42 -4.96 17.15
N ALA A 59 -43.65 -5.72 16.06
CA ALA A 59 -42.68 -5.86 14.98
C ALA A 59 -42.32 -4.51 14.36
N ARG A 60 -43.34 -3.66 14.05
CA ARG A 60 -43.14 -2.31 13.50
C ARG A 60 -42.34 -1.41 14.45
N VAL A 61 -42.60 -1.47 15.75
CA VAL A 61 -41.85 -0.69 16.75
C VAL A 61 -40.38 -1.18 16.83
N ARG A 62 -40.15 -2.51 16.79
CA ARG A 62 -38.79 -3.07 16.78
C ARG A 62 -38.01 -2.67 15.54
N VAL A 63 -38.58 -2.82 14.35
CA VAL A 63 -37.95 -2.42 13.09
C VAL A 63 -37.61 -0.92 13.10
N ARG A 64 -38.52 -0.06 13.57
CA ARG A 64 -38.27 1.38 13.67
C ARG A 64 -37.17 1.72 14.67
N ARG A 65 -37.07 1.00 15.80
CA ARG A 65 -35.96 1.19 16.77
C ARG A 65 -34.62 0.75 16.20
N GLN A 66 -34.60 -0.37 15.48
CA GLN A 66 -33.38 -0.85 14.81
C GLN A 66 -32.93 0.13 13.70
N ALA A 67 -33.86 0.61 12.88
CA ALA A 67 -33.54 1.60 11.84
C ALA A 67 -32.93 2.86 12.47
N ARG A 68 -33.55 3.43 13.50
CA ARG A 68 -33.01 4.61 14.19
C ARG A 68 -31.60 4.38 14.77
N SER A 69 -31.36 3.20 15.38
CA SER A 69 -30.03 2.91 15.92
C SER A 69 -28.97 2.71 14.83
N LEU A 70 -29.37 2.27 13.63
CA LEU A 70 -28.47 2.19 12.46
C LEU A 70 -28.19 3.59 11.91
N ASP A 71 -29.20 4.44 11.80
CA ASP A 71 -29.06 5.84 11.35
C ASP A 71 -28.14 6.65 12.32
N GLU A 72 -28.33 6.48 13.63
CA GLU A 72 -27.47 7.13 14.65
C GLU A 72 -26.00 6.66 14.53
N ARG A 73 -25.77 5.36 14.30
CA ARG A 73 -24.41 4.83 14.10
C ARG A 73 -23.81 5.31 12.79
N ALA A 74 -24.60 5.36 11.72
CA ALA A 74 -24.15 5.88 10.42
C ALA A 74 -23.73 7.35 10.54
N ALA A 75 -24.55 8.18 11.17
CA ALA A 75 -24.25 9.59 11.42
C ALA A 75 -22.97 9.78 12.25
N MET A 76 -22.81 8.98 13.33
CA MET A 76 -21.61 9.01 14.15
C MET A 76 -20.34 8.59 13.38
N LEU A 77 -20.45 7.57 12.50
CA LEU A 77 -19.34 7.14 11.66
C LEU A 77 -18.97 8.22 10.63
N GLU A 78 -19.96 8.89 10.03
CA GLU A 78 -19.73 10.02 9.11
C GLU A 78 -19.05 11.20 9.82
N GLU A 79 -19.47 11.52 11.03
CA GLU A 79 -18.85 12.58 11.84
C GLU A 79 -17.37 12.25 12.16
N LEU A 80 -17.10 11.04 12.68
CA LEU A 80 -15.73 10.57 12.96
C LEU A 80 -14.87 10.54 11.71
N ALA A 81 -15.41 10.07 10.58
CA ALA A 81 -14.69 10.07 9.30
C ALA A 81 -14.35 11.50 8.84
N SER A 82 -15.27 12.44 9.03
CA SER A 82 -15.06 13.86 8.69
C SER A 82 -14.02 14.52 9.58
N GLU A 83 -14.02 14.22 10.89
CA GLU A 83 -13.00 14.71 11.83
C GLU A 83 -11.61 14.14 11.52
N LEU A 84 -11.53 12.84 11.26
CA LEU A 84 -10.28 12.18 10.87
C LEU A 84 -9.73 12.77 9.57
N ALA A 85 -10.59 13.01 8.57
CA ALA A 85 -10.20 13.63 7.32
C ALA A 85 -9.71 15.06 7.50
N ARG A 86 -10.32 15.84 8.42
CA ARG A 86 -9.87 17.20 8.78
C ARG A 86 -8.53 17.18 9.48
N ALA A 87 -8.36 16.31 10.48
CA ALA A 87 -7.10 16.16 11.21
C ALA A 87 -5.94 15.75 10.27
N ASN A 88 -6.20 14.82 9.37
CA ASN A 88 -5.22 14.36 8.38
C ASN A 88 -4.84 15.48 7.38
N ARG A 89 -5.80 16.30 6.95
CA ARG A 89 -5.52 17.47 6.10
C ARG A 89 -4.67 18.51 6.79
N ALA A 90 -5.03 18.86 8.04
CA ALA A 90 -4.26 19.81 8.84
C ALA A 90 -2.83 19.33 9.10
N LYS A 91 -2.66 18.02 9.43
CA LYS A 91 -1.34 17.39 9.55
C LYS A 91 -0.53 17.50 8.26
N GLY A 92 -1.17 17.23 7.10
CA GLY A 92 -0.52 17.32 5.79
C GLY A 92 -0.07 18.76 5.44
N GLU A 93 -0.92 19.76 5.70
CA GLU A 93 -0.60 21.18 5.47
C GLU A 93 0.51 21.67 6.40
N PHE A 94 0.46 21.29 7.67
CA PHE A 94 1.54 21.61 8.62
C PHE A 94 2.88 21.05 8.17
N LEU A 95 2.94 19.76 7.81
CA LEU A 95 4.17 19.12 7.36
C LEU A 95 4.68 19.72 6.05
N ALA A 96 3.80 20.07 5.11
CA ALA A 96 4.19 20.75 3.87
C ALA A 96 4.82 22.11 4.13
N ASN A 97 4.25 22.91 5.01
CA ASN A 97 4.78 24.21 5.36
C ASN A 97 6.12 24.10 6.09
N VAL A 98 6.22 23.23 7.11
CA VAL A 98 7.47 23.00 7.84
C VAL A 98 8.60 22.56 6.90
N SER A 99 8.32 21.67 5.95
CA SER A 99 9.33 21.20 5.03
C SER A 99 9.79 22.29 4.06
N HIS A 100 8.88 23.15 3.58
CA HIS A 100 9.27 24.29 2.76
C HIS A 100 10.17 25.24 3.52
N GLU A 101 9.83 25.54 4.78
CA GLU A 101 10.62 26.40 5.67
C GLU A 101 11.99 25.78 6.04
N LEU A 102 12.10 24.44 6.07
CA LEU A 102 13.35 23.73 6.32
C LEU A 102 14.22 23.61 5.05
N ARG A 103 13.61 23.44 3.87
CA ARG A 103 14.34 23.26 2.61
C ARG A 103 15.17 24.49 2.25
N THR A 104 14.63 25.68 2.45
CA THR A 104 15.31 26.95 2.10
C THR A 104 16.64 27.15 2.84
N PRO A 105 16.70 27.14 4.20
CA PRO A 105 17.97 27.27 4.90
C PRO A 105 18.93 26.11 4.63
N LEU A 106 18.39 24.90 4.41
CA LEU A 106 19.20 23.74 4.13
C LEU A 106 19.87 23.81 2.75
N ALA A 107 19.15 24.30 1.73
CA ALA A 107 19.72 24.57 0.42
C ALA A 107 20.85 25.61 0.48
N ALA A 108 20.68 26.64 1.33
CA ALA A 108 21.75 27.62 1.56
C ALA A 108 22.99 26.97 2.21
N ILE A 109 22.79 26.10 3.23
CA ILE A 109 23.90 25.37 3.87
C ILE A 109 24.66 24.52 2.86
N VAL A 110 23.93 23.70 2.06
CA VAL A 110 24.54 22.87 1.02
C VAL A 110 25.31 23.73 0.01
N GLY A 111 24.70 24.80 -0.49
CA GLY A 111 25.35 25.69 -1.46
C GLY A 111 26.63 26.37 -0.92
N PHE A 112 26.64 26.79 0.36
CA PHE A 112 27.86 27.33 0.96
C PHE A 112 28.94 26.26 1.15
N VAL A 113 28.58 25.05 1.50
CA VAL A 113 29.51 23.92 1.64
C VAL A 113 30.12 23.55 0.28
N GLU A 114 29.31 23.50 -0.78
CA GLU A 114 29.79 23.29 -2.15
C GLU A 114 30.78 24.38 -2.58
N MET A 115 30.46 25.66 -2.37
CA MET A 115 31.37 26.77 -2.67
C MET A 115 32.70 26.71 -1.87
N LEU A 116 32.66 26.25 -0.61
CA LEU A 116 33.86 26.01 0.19
C LEU A 116 34.72 24.89 -0.40
N ARG A 117 34.08 23.80 -0.80
CA ARG A 117 34.74 22.61 -1.38
C ARG A 117 35.38 22.96 -2.75
N ASP A 118 34.66 23.73 -3.57
CA ASP A 118 35.10 24.13 -4.90
C ASP A 118 36.18 25.24 -4.86
N GLY A 119 36.53 25.67 -3.66
CA GLY A 119 37.60 26.66 -3.47
C GLY A 119 37.21 28.09 -3.80
N THR A 120 35.93 28.41 -3.95
CA THR A 120 35.43 29.79 -4.23
C THR A 120 35.92 30.79 -3.18
N TYR A 121 36.08 30.37 -1.93
CA TYR A 121 36.61 31.18 -0.81
C TYR A 121 38.07 30.88 -0.49
N GLY A 122 38.77 30.18 -1.39
CA GLY A 122 40.14 29.71 -1.21
C GLY A 122 40.20 28.21 -0.95
N ALA A 123 41.35 27.59 -1.17
CA ALA A 123 41.56 26.17 -0.97
C ALA A 123 41.42 25.78 0.50
N LEU A 124 40.68 24.73 0.79
CA LEU A 124 40.58 24.18 2.13
C LEU A 124 41.91 23.57 2.60
N THR A 125 42.29 23.86 3.82
CA THR A 125 43.40 23.15 4.44
C THR A 125 43.02 21.68 4.74
N PRO A 126 43.99 20.76 4.84
CA PRO A 126 43.70 19.35 5.19
C PRO A 126 42.92 19.17 6.50
N ARG A 127 43.04 20.13 7.43
CA ARG A 127 42.26 20.11 8.70
C ARG A 127 40.79 20.56 8.51
N GLN A 128 40.50 21.35 7.48
CA GLN A 128 39.16 21.85 7.19
C GLN A 128 38.36 20.91 6.27
N ALA A 129 39.02 20.16 5.40
CA ALA A 129 38.38 19.29 4.44
C ALA A 129 37.45 18.25 5.11
N GLY A 130 37.92 17.53 6.14
CA GLY A 130 37.12 16.55 6.83
C GLY A 130 35.86 17.10 7.53
N PRO A 131 35.94 18.20 8.32
CA PRO A 131 34.74 18.85 8.86
C PRO A 131 33.75 19.35 7.78
N VAL A 132 34.21 19.90 6.69
CA VAL A 132 33.37 20.38 5.57
C VAL A 132 32.62 19.22 4.92
N GLU A 133 33.29 18.12 4.63
CA GLU A 133 32.66 16.88 4.11
C GLU A 133 31.59 16.31 5.06
N ARG A 134 31.85 16.36 6.38
CA ARG A 134 30.84 15.96 7.37
C ARG A 134 29.63 16.87 7.40
N ILE A 135 29.80 18.17 7.25
CA ILE A 135 28.69 19.13 7.16
C ILE A 135 27.87 18.84 5.91
N GLU A 136 28.53 18.64 4.75
CA GLU A 136 27.88 18.29 3.49
C GLU A 136 27.02 17.02 3.63
N THR A 137 27.62 15.95 4.17
CA THR A 137 26.93 14.68 4.40
C THR A 137 25.73 14.85 5.32
N SER A 138 25.89 15.60 6.43
CA SER A 138 24.79 15.84 7.39
C SER A 138 23.68 16.69 6.78
N ALA A 139 24.01 17.71 6.01
CA ALA A 139 23.04 18.59 5.35
C ALA A 139 22.25 17.82 4.27
N ASN A 140 22.92 17.00 3.46
CA ASN A 140 22.26 16.14 2.48
C ASN A 140 21.33 15.12 3.13
N HIS A 141 21.77 14.48 4.21
CA HIS A 141 20.93 13.55 4.97
C HIS A 141 19.69 14.23 5.57
N LEU A 142 19.83 15.46 6.10
CA LEU A 142 18.68 16.22 6.60
C LEU A 142 17.72 16.60 5.46
N ARG A 143 18.23 16.92 4.26
CA ARG A 143 17.41 17.18 3.08
C ARG A 143 16.58 15.95 2.69
N GLU A 144 17.21 14.78 2.63
CA GLU A 144 16.52 13.51 2.36
C GLU A 144 15.42 13.22 3.39
N LEU A 145 15.71 13.42 4.69
CA LEU A 145 14.71 13.27 5.75
C LEU A 145 13.50 14.19 5.58
N VAL A 146 13.74 15.46 5.25
CA VAL A 146 12.67 16.44 5.03
C VAL A 146 11.83 16.07 3.82
N ASP A 147 12.46 15.66 2.73
CA ASP A 147 11.76 15.23 1.51
C ASP A 147 10.96 13.93 1.75
N ASP A 148 11.52 12.96 2.47
CA ASP A 148 10.84 11.72 2.88
C ASP A 148 9.57 11.99 3.72
N ILE A 149 9.66 12.90 4.70
CA ILE A 149 8.51 13.29 5.55
C ILE A 149 7.42 13.96 4.72
N LEU A 150 7.80 14.78 3.73
CA LEU A 150 6.86 15.41 2.80
C LEU A 150 6.12 14.37 1.95
N ASP A 151 6.87 13.44 1.35
CA ASP A 151 6.30 12.39 0.51
C ASP A 151 5.33 11.53 1.32
N LEU A 152 5.69 11.15 2.54
CA LEU A 152 4.81 10.43 3.46
C LEU A 152 3.53 11.22 3.78
N SER A 153 3.67 12.54 4.03
CA SER A 153 2.53 13.41 4.32
C SER A 153 1.57 13.54 3.12
N ARG A 154 2.11 13.72 1.90
CA ARG A 154 1.33 13.80 0.66
C ARG A 154 0.62 12.48 0.36
N LEU A 155 1.29 11.35 0.57
CA LEU A 155 0.71 10.01 0.42
C LEU A 155 -0.42 9.77 1.42
N ALA A 156 -0.23 10.13 2.71
CA ALA A 156 -1.25 9.98 3.75
C ALA A 156 -2.50 10.85 3.48
N ALA A 157 -2.32 12.01 2.86
CA ALA A 157 -3.41 12.92 2.50
C ALA A 157 -4.12 12.55 1.18
N ALA A 158 -3.71 11.47 0.49
CA ALA A 158 -4.17 11.09 -0.86
C ALA A 158 -4.11 12.27 -1.87
N ARG A 159 -3.11 13.14 -1.73
CA ARG A 159 -2.89 14.33 -2.57
C ARG A 159 -1.80 14.14 -3.63
N MET A 160 -1.28 12.92 -3.75
CA MET A 160 -0.25 12.61 -4.72
C MET A 160 -0.91 12.24 -6.05
N GLU A 161 -0.62 13.02 -7.08
CA GLU A 161 -1.08 12.78 -8.44
C GLU A 161 -0.16 11.75 -9.11
N VAL A 162 -0.73 10.85 -9.89
CA VAL A 162 0.00 9.86 -10.69
C VAL A 162 -0.03 10.31 -12.15
N ASN A 163 1.14 10.65 -12.67
CA ASN A 163 1.31 11.00 -14.08
C ASN A 163 1.75 9.75 -14.86
N ALA A 164 0.78 8.96 -15.31
CA ALA A 164 1.02 7.69 -15.97
C ALA A 164 1.45 7.86 -17.43
N ASP A 165 2.74 7.68 -17.71
CA ASP A 165 3.35 7.70 -19.03
C ASP A 165 3.81 6.30 -19.47
N PRO A 166 3.81 5.99 -20.77
CA PRO A 166 4.31 4.71 -21.28
C PRO A 166 5.84 4.69 -21.26
N ILE A 167 6.46 3.95 -20.36
CA ILE A 167 7.90 3.81 -20.23
C ILE A 167 8.41 2.49 -20.86
N ALA A 168 9.56 2.56 -21.53
CA ALA A 168 10.33 1.42 -21.95
C ALA A 168 11.27 1.01 -20.81
N LEU A 169 10.99 -0.13 -20.15
CA LEU A 169 11.64 -0.49 -18.89
C LEU A 169 13.16 -0.64 -18.97
N ARG A 170 13.69 -1.27 -20.05
CA ARG A 170 15.13 -1.50 -20.15
C ARG A 170 15.94 -0.20 -20.20
N PRO A 171 15.70 0.76 -21.12
CA PRO A 171 16.43 2.02 -21.13
C PRO A 171 16.19 2.84 -19.85
N PHE A 172 14.98 2.81 -19.31
CA PHE A 172 14.65 3.50 -18.06
C PHE A 172 15.46 2.97 -16.88
N VAL A 173 15.55 1.64 -16.70
CA VAL A 173 16.35 1.05 -15.60
C VAL A 173 17.83 1.28 -15.82
N LEU A 174 18.33 1.26 -17.06
CA LEU A 174 19.73 1.58 -17.34
C LEU A 174 20.08 3.01 -16.95
N ASP A 175 19.18 3.95 -17.21
CA ASP A 175 19.32 5.35 -16.79
C ASP A 175 19.38 5.48 -15.26
N VAL A 176 18.46 4.85 -14.54
CA VAL A 176 18.47 4.83 -13.07
C VAL A 176 19.74 4.18 -12.49
N VAL A 177 20.17 3.07 -13.08
CA VAL A 177 21.38 2.36 -12.64
C VAL A 177 22.63 3.22 -12.83
N SER A 178 22.71 4.03 -13.91
CA SER A 178 23.84 4.92 -14.16
C SER A 178 24.05 5.96 -13.03
N GLU A 179 23.01 6.36 -12.32
CA GLU A 179 23.10 7.25 -11.16
C GLU A 179 23.77 6.59 -9.95
N ILE A 180 23.60 5.27 -9.81
CA ILE A 180 24.09 4.48 -8.67
C ILE A 180 25.48 3.86 -8.96
N GLU A 181 25.83 3.71 -10.24
CA GLU A 181 27.06 3.05 -10.67
C GLU A 181 28.33 3.61 -10.00
N PRO A 182 28.51 4.93 -9.83
CA PRO A 182 29.67 5.46 -9.12
C PRO A 182 29.80 4.96 -7.68
N LEU A 183 28.66 4.79 -6.97
CA LEU A 183 28.66 4.28 -5.60
C LEU A 183 28.99 2.78 -5.55
N VAL A 184 28.53 2.02 -6.54
CA VAL A 184 28.86 0.59 -6.70
C VAL A 184 30.37 0.43 -6.94
N GLN A 185 30.93 1.22 -7.86
CA GLN A 185 32.37 1.22 -8.20
C GLN A 185 33.23 1.65 -7.01
N ALA A 186 32.83 2.70 -6.28
CA ALA A 186 33.56 3.16 -5.09
C ALA A 186 33.66 2.09 -3.99
N LYS A 187 32.67 1.20 -3.90
CA LYS A 187 32.68 0.03 -2.99
C LYS A 187 33.32 -1.23 -3.59
N GLY A 188 33.72 -1.24 -4.85
CA GLY A 188 34.27 -2.42 -5.53
C GLY A 188 33.25 -3.56 -5.72
N LEU A 189 31.95 -3.22 -5.78
CA LEU A 189 30.90 -4.21 -5.99
C LEU A 189 30.72 -4.51 -7.50
N ALA A 190 30.30 -5.74 -7.81
CA ALA A 190 29.89 -6.08 -9.18
C ALA A 190 28.41 -5.71 -9.39
N LEU A 191 28.09 -5.13 -10.57
CA LEU A 191 26.74 -4.80 -10.97
C LEU A 191 26.35 -5.59 -12.21
N SER A 192 25.18 -6.23 -12.17
CA SER A 192 24.63 -7.01 -13.28
C SER A 192 23.20 -6.59 -13.59
N ILE A 193 22.88 -6.43 -14.89
CA ILE A 193 21.56 -6.03 -15.35
C ILE A 193 21.02 -7.10 -16.31
N ALA A 194 19.95 -7.77 -15.91
CA ALA A 194 19.30 -8.85 -16.64
C ALA A 194 17.83 -8.47 -16.96
N ILE A 195 17.64 -7.51 -17.87
CA ILE A 195 16.34 -7.05 -18.34
C ILE A 195 16.20 -7.39 -19.82
N GLY A 196 15.19 -8.21 -20.14
CA GLY A 196 14.90 -8.61 -21.51
C GLY A 196 14.54 -7.40 -22.40
N SER A 197 15.01 -7.41 -23.64
CA SER A 197 14.64 -6.38 -24.64
C SER A 197 13.19 -6.50 -25.12
N THR A 198 12.54 -7.61 -24.83
CA THR A 198 11.17 -7.94 -25.26
C THR A 198 10.08 -7.59 -24.23
N LEU A 199 10.44 -6.92 -23.12
CA LEU A 199 9.44 -6.48 -22.16
C LEU A 199 8.53 -5.41 -22.79
N PRO A 200 7.22 -5.45 -22.52
CA PRO A 200 6.28 -4.43 -23.01
C PRO A 200 6.59 -3.08 -22.39
N ARG A 201 6.06 -2.02 -23.00
CA ARG A 201 5.99 -0.73 -22.32
C ARG A 201 5.01 -0.83 -21.16
N VAL A 202 5.24 -0.08 -20.09
CA VAL A 202 4.35 -0.04 -18.93
C VAL A 202 3.87 1.39 -18.74
N ARG A 203 2.56 1.57 -18.63
CA ARG A 203 1.98 2.87 -18.27
C ARG A 203 2.05 3.03 -16.77
N THR A 204 2.95 3.90 -16.32
CA THR A 204 3.19 4.15 -14.90
C THR A 204 3.83 5.53 -14.72
N ASP A 205 3.93 6.00 -13.51
CA ASP A 205 4.63 7.27 -13.22
C ASP A 205 6.14 7.04 -13.16
N PRO A 206 6.92 7.59 -14.12
CA PRO A 206 8.37 7.36 -14.17
C PRO A 206 9.09 7.97 -12.96
N ALA A 207 8.61 9.07 -12.39
CA ALA A 207 9.26 9.71 -11.24
C ALA A 207 9.16 8.82 -9.98
N HIS A 208 7.98 8.27 -9.71
CA HIS A 208 7.78 7.36 -8.58
C HIS A 208 8.53 6.03 -8.76
N VAL A 209 8.53 5.45 -9.98
CA VAL A 209 9.31 4.23 -10.25
C VAL A 209 10.81 4.48 -10.09
N ARG A 210 11.32 5.64 -10.56
CA ARG A 210 12.73 6.04 -10.35
C ARG A 210 13.06 6.11 -8.87
N GLN A 211 12.25 6.80 -8.07
CA GLN A 211 12.48 6.95 -6.63
C GLN A 211 12.49 5.60 -5.90
N ILE A 212 11.57 4.69 -6.25
CA ILE A 212 11.57 3.32 -5.73
C ILE A 212 12.89 2.62 -6.07
N LEU A 213 13.29 2.61 -7.34
CA LEU A 213 14.49 1.90 -7.79
C LEU A 213 15.78 2.48 -7.18
N VAL A 214 15.90 3.80 -7.11
CA VAL A 214 17.05 4.48 -6.47
C VAL A 214 17.15 4.08 -5.01
N ASN A 215 16.03 4.04 -4.28
CA ASN A 215 16.02 3.61 -2.88
C ASN A 215 16.39 2.13 -2.73
N LEU A 216 15.84 1.23 -3.55
CA LEU A 216 16.16 -0.20 -3.49
C LEU A 216 17.63 -0.46 -3.84
N LEU A 217 18.16 0.19 -4.87
CA LEU A 217 19.55 0.09 -5.29
C LEU A 217 20.50 0.71 -4.26
N GLY A 218 20.16 1.86 -3.71
CA GLY A 218 20.92 2.51 -2.63
C GLY A 218 21.02 1.61 -1.40
N ASN A 219 19.93 0.96 -1.01
CA ASN A 219 19.93 -0.02 0.07
C ASN A 219 20.80 -1.24 -0.28
N ALA A 220 20.72 -1.77 -1.50
CA ALA A 220 21.58 -2.86 -1.95
C ALA A 220 23.06 -2.50 -1.86
N VAL A 221 23.47 -1.31 -2.32
CA VAL A 221 24.85 -0.81 -2.17
C VAL A 221 25.21 -0.64 -0.70
N LYS A 222 24.33 -0.08 0.11
CA LYS A 222 24.57 0.20 1.52
C LYS A 222 24.85 -1.07 2.32
N PHE A 223 24.03 -2.11 2.15
CA PHE A 223 24.07 -3.34 2.94
C PHE A 223 24.93 -4.47 2.35
N THR A 224 25.56 -4.24 1.20
CA THR A 224 26.52 -5.15 0.59
C THR A 224 27.94 -4.62 0.83
N ALA A 225 28.75 -5.35 1.60
CA ALA A 225 30.14 -5.01 1.84
C ALA A 225 31.05 -5.47 0.69
N SER A 226 30.77 -6.63 0.11
CA SER A 226 31.46 -7.23 -1.05
C SER A 226 30.53 -8.18 -1.78
N GLY A 227 30.68 -8.32 -3.09
CA GLY A 227 29.88 -9.22 -3.91
C GLY A 227 29.18 -8.53 -5.05
N THR A 228 27.89 -8.88 -5.30
CA THR A 228 27.18 -8.51 -6.54
C THR A 228 25.81 -7.93 -6.23
N ILE A 229 25.44 -6.87 -6.98
CA ILE A 229 24.08 -6.37 -7.07
C ILE A 229 23.54 -6.74 -8.45
N THR A 230 22.35 -7.31 -8.52
CA THR A 230 21.71 -7.73 -9.77
C THR A 230 20.33 -7.12 -9.90
N VAL A 231 20.07 -6.44 -11.04
CA VAL A 231 18.73 -5.96 -11.40
C VAL A 231 18.14 -6.87 -12.46
N ARG A 232 16.96 -7.43 -12.19
CA ARG A 232 16.25 -8.33 -13.12
C ARG A 232 14.87 -7.78 -13.44
N GLY A 233 14.50 -7.86 -14.72
CA GLY A 233 13.14 -7.52 -15.17
C GLY A 233 12.52 -8.70 -15.90
N ARG A 234 11.32 -9.12 -15.49
CA ARG A 234 10.57 -10.19 -16.15
C ARG A 234 9.08 -9.90 -16.22
N LEU A 235 8.44 -10.45 -17.24
CA LEU A 235 6.99 -10.50 -17.35
C LEU A 235 6.48 -11.73 -16.60
N VAL A 236 5.40 -11.57 -15.83
CA VAL A 236 4.73 -12.65 -15.08
C VAL A 236 3.24 -12.60 -15.42
N GLU A 237 2.73 -13.71 -15.98
CA GLU A 237 1.32 -13.82 -16.36
C GLU A 237 0.60 -14.74 -15.39
N ALA A 238 -0.37 -14.22 -14.67
CA ALA A 238 -1.11 -14.95 -13.62
C ALA A 238 -1.85 -16.19 -14.14
N SER A 239 -2.06 -16.29 -15.47
CA SER A 239 -2.84 -17.35 -16.12
C SER A 239 -2.01 -18.47 -16.76
N GLN A 240 -0.71 -18.27 -17.02
CA GLN A 240 0.06 -19.18 -17.88
C GLN A 240 0.68 -20.38 -17.15
N SER A 241 1.03 -20.29 -15.88
CA SER A 241 1.56 -21.46 -15.16
C SER A 241 1.24 -21.44 -13.67
N ALA A 242 1.19 -22.62 -13.05
CA ALA A 242 1.10 -22.73 -11.59
C ALA A 242 2.33 -22.09 -10.90
N THR A 243 3.48 -22.09 -11.56
CA THR A 243 4.73 -21.48 -11.08
C THR A 243 4.63 -19.96 -11.06
N ASP A 244 4.12 -19.33 -12.15
CA ASP A 244 3.97 -17.87 -12.20
C ASP A 244 2.92 -17.36 -11.19
N ARG A 245 1.84 -18.14 -11.02
CA ARG A 245 0.83 -17.85 -10.00
C ARG A 245 1.36 -17.94 -8.58
N ALA A 246 2.32 -18.84 -8.32
CA ALA A 246 2.97 -18.97 -7.01
C ALA A 246 3.95 -17.83 -6.71
N LEU A 247 4.45 -17.14 -7.75
CA LEU A 247 5.37 -15.99 -7.62
C LEU A 247 4.64 -14.68 -7.35
N LEU A 248 3.35 -14.57 -7.74
CA LEU A 248 2.56 -13.38 -7.48
C LEU A 248 2.19 -13.28 -6.01
N PRO A 249 2.40 -12.12 -5.38
CA PRO A 249 1.90 -11.88 -4.03
C PRO A 249 0.39 -12.09 -3.96
N ARG A 250 -0.08 -12.85 -2.96
CA ARG A 250 -1.50 -13.23 -2.82
C ARG A 250 -2.47 -12.04 -2.70
N HIS A 251 -1.97 -10.88 -2.31
CA HIS A 251 -2.76 -9.66 -2.12
C HIS A 251 -2.86 -8.80 -3.37
N LEU A 252 -2.08 -9.09 -4.42
CA LEU A 252 -2.21 -8.36 -5.68
C LEU A 252 -3.47 -8.78 -6.43
N PRO A 253 -4.23 -7.81 -6.97
CA PRO A 253 -5.47 -8.11 -7.67
C PRO A 253 -5.18 -8.97 -8.90
N ALA A 254 -5.76 -10.16 -8.94
CA ALA A 254 -5.67 -11.06 -10.10
C ALA A 254 -6.32 -10.48 -11.37
N ALA A 255 -7.07 -9.39 -11.24
CA ALA A 255 -7.79 -8.74 -12.33
C ALA A 255 -6.87 -8.18 -13.43
N HIS A 256 -5.63 -7.80 -13.12
CA HIS A 256 -4.69 -7.29 -14.12
C HIS A 256 -4.02 -8.39 -14.96
N GLY A 257 -4.09 -9.66 -14.55
CA GLY A 257 -3.62 -10.83 -15.34
C GLY A 257 -2.12 -10.85 -15.64
N VAL A 258 -1.48 -9.73 -15.92
CA VAL A 258 -0.08 -9.59 -16.36
C VAL A 258 0.64 -8.55 -15.51
N TRP A 259 1.85 -8.90 -15.09
CA TRP A 259 2.67 -8.09 -14.21
C TRP A 259 4.11 -8.00 -14.68
N ILE A 260 4.76 -6.87 -14.43
CA ILE A 260 6.21 -6.76 -14.48
C ILE A 260 6.76 -6.91 -13.07
N ALA A 261 7.72 -7.81 -12.92
CA ALA A 261 8.54 -7.95 -11.72
C ALA A 261 9.93 -7.35 -11.99
N LEU A 262 10.23 -6.22 -11.31
CA LEU A 262 11.56 -5.62 -11.29
C LEU A 262 12.23 -5.98 -9.95
N ALA A 263 13.16 -6.92 -9.97
CA ALA A 263 13.86 -7.42 -8.81
C ALA A 263 15.24 -6.77 -8.68
N VAL A 264 15.54 -6.22 -7.52
CA VAL A 264 16.86 -5.77 -7.08
C VAL A 264 17.37 -6.80 -6.07
N GLN A 265 18.39 -7.55 -6.45
CA GLN A 265 19.03 -8.58 -5.64
C GLN A 265 20.39 -8.08 -5.17
N ASP A 266 20.69 -8.25 -3.90
CA ASP A 266 22.01 -8.06 -3.30
C ASP A 266 22.55 -9.36 -2.70
N THR A 267 23.85 -9.43 -2.48
CA THR A 267 24.54 -10.52 -1.77
C THR A 267 25.05 -10.06 -0.40
N GLY A 268 24.32 -9.15 0.22
CA GLY A 268 24.70 -8.54 1.49
C GLY A 268 24.36 -9.39 2.72
N VAL A 269 24.22 -8.72 3.84
CA VAL A 269 24.01 -9.36 5.17
C VAL A 269 22.69 -10.11 5.29
N GLY A 270 21.68 -9.79 4.44
CA GLY A 270 20.33 -10.35 4.53
C GLY A 270 19.55 -9.86 5.74
N ILE A 271 18.29 -10.26 5.84
CA ILE A 271 17.33 -9.79 6.85
C ILE A 271 16.71 -10.98 7.57
N ALA A 272 16.70 -10.93 8.89
CA ALA A 272 16.11 -11.99 9.72
C ALA A 272 14.57 -12.06 9.49
N PRO A 273 13.95 -13.26 9.51
CA PRO A 273 12.52 -13.42 9.29
C PRO A 273 11.65 -12.57 10.23
N THR A 274 12.09 -12.33 11.45
CA THR A 274 11.41 -11.48 12.44
C THR A 274 11.31 -10.02 12.04
N ASP A 275 12.23 -9.55 11.20
CA ASP A 275 12.36 -8.15 10.83
C ASP A 275 11.79 -7.85 9.44
N GLN A 276 11.57 -8.88 8.59
CA GLN A 276 11.15 -8.72 7.20
C GLN A 276 9.80 -7.97 7.03
N ALA A 277 8.89 -8.10 7.97
CA ALA A 277 7.65 -7.34 7.94
C ALA A 277 7.87 -5.89 8.41
N ARG A 278 8.72 -5.71 9.43
CA ARG A 278 8.97 -4.43 10.11
C ARG A 278 9.75 -3.43 9.28
N ILE A 279 10.64 -3.88 8.39
CA ILE A 279 11.43 -2.97 7.54
C ILE A 279 10.59 -2.08 6.60
N PHE A 280 9.30 -2.40 6.41
CA PHE A 280 8.35 -1.58 5.66
C PHE A 280 7.53 -0.64 6.55
N GLU A 281 7.71 -0.69 7.88
CA GLU A 281 7.10 0.24 8.82
C GLU A 281 7.90 1.55 8.88
N GLU A 282 7.20 2.65 9.11
CA GLU A 282 7.81 3.98 9.18
C GLU A 282 8.77 4.07 10.37
N PHE A 283 9.98 4.64 10.15
CA PHE A 283 11.05 4.82 11.14
C PHE A 283 11.66 3.52 11.69
N GLU A 284 11.28 2.37 11.17
CA GLU A 284 11.89 1.10 11.59
C GLU A 284 13.26 0.91 10.94
N GLN A 285 14.21 0.49 11.77
CA GLN A 285 15.59 0.17 11.38
C GLN A 285 16.00 -1.14 12.03
N VAL A 286 16.50 -2.06 11.21
CA VAL A 286 17.06 -3.30 11.70
C VAL A 286 18.52 -3.07 12.10
N ASP A 287 18.88 -3.41 13.32
CA ASP A 287 20.26 -3.29 13.83
C ASP A 287 21.17 -4.30 13.12
N ALA A 288 21.78 -3.88 12.02
CA ALA A 288 22.77 -4.66 11.28
C ALA A 288 24.22 -4.34 11.71
N GLY A 289 24.51 -4.28 13.00
CA GLY A 289 25.89 -4.13 13.43
C GLY A 289 26.12 -3.27 14.70
N PRO A 290 27.38 -3.19 15.20
CA PRO A 290 27.71 -2.48 16.42
C PRO A 290 27.42 -0.98 16.30
N ARG A 291 26.89 -0.41 17.39
CA ARG A 291 26.53 1.00 17.60
C ARG A 291 27.69 1.94 17.24
N GLY A 292 27.78 2.41 15.99
CA GLY A 292 28.91 3.26 15.56
C GLY A 292 28.49 4.55 14.87
N ASP A 293 27.69 4.52 13.81
CA ASP A 293 27.39 5.73 13.04
C ASP A 293 25.89 5.84 12.73
N SER A 294 25.21 6.77 13.41
CA SER A 294 23.79 7.07 13.14
C SER A 294 23.57 7.60 11.70
N MET A 295 24.58 8.26 11.09
CA MET A 295 24.54 8.74 9.71
C MET A 295 24.60 7.61 8.67
N ALA A 296 25.21 6.46 9.02
CA ALA A 296 25.24 5.28 8.14
C ALA A 296 23.91 4.52 8.09
N ARG A 297 22.97 4.80 9.02
CA ARG A 297 21.73 4.02 9.18
C ARG A 297 20.56 4.42 8.26
N GLY A 298 20.59 5.62 7.67
CA GLY A 298 19.48 6.13 6.87
C GLY A 298 18.28 6.59 7.70
N THR A 299 17.17 6.95 7.05
CA THR A 299 16.00 7.57 7.68
C THR A 299 15.03 6.55 8.31
N GLY A 300 15.03 5.31 7.81
CA GLY A 300 14.00 4.32 8.12
C GLY A 300 12.66 4.58 7.41
N LEU A 301 12.62 5.56 6.50
CA LEU A 301 11.41 5.91 5.75
C LEU A 301 11.42 5.40 4.32
N GLY A 302 12.59 5.23 3.71
CA GLY A 302 12.70 4.95 2.29
C GLY A 302 11.94 3.72 1.83
N LEU A 303 12.01 2.57 2.53
CA LEU A 303 11.26 1.35 2.18
C LEU A 303 9.75 1.51 2.38
N ALA A 304 9.33 2.19 3.45
CA ALA A 304 7.92 2.49 3.70
C ALA A 304 7.33 3.35 2.59
N ILE A 305 8.04 4.42 2.20
CA ILE A 305 7.65 5.31 1.09
C ILE A 305 7.64 4.56 -0.23
N SER A 306 8.68 3.77 -0.53
CA SER A 306 8.76 2.97 -1.76
C SER A 306 7.58 2.02 -1.89
N ARG A 307 7.19 1.34 -0.82
CA ARG A 307 6.02 0.46 -0.83
C ARG A 307 4.72 1.22 -1.04
N ARG A 308 4.55 2.37 -0.42
CA ARG A 308 3.38 3.23 -0.64
C ARG A 308 3.31 3.77 -2.08
N PHE A 309 4.44 4.14 -2.68
CA PHE A 309 4.49 4.49 -4.10
C PHE A 309 4.10 3.31 -4.98
N ALA A 310 4.64 2.12 -4.72
CA ALA A 310 4.27 0.93 -5.47
C ALA A 310 2.76 0.66 -5.40
N GLN A 311 2.14 0.80 -4.22
CA GLN A 311 0.70 0.66 -4.01
C GLN A 311 -0.10 1.76 -4.72
N LEU A 312 0.38 3.00 -4.73
CA LEU A 312 -0.22 4.11 -5.48
C LEU A 312 -0.24 3.83 -6.99
N LEU A 313 0.80 3.16 -7.50
CA LEU A 313 0.91 2.71 -8.90
C LEU A 313 0.12 1.43 -9.19
N GLY A 314 -0.66 0.92 -8.24
CA GLY A 314 -1.46 -0.30 -8.38
C GLY A 314 -0.68 -1.60 -8.20
N GLY A 315 0.58 -1.51 -7.75
CA GLY A 315 1.49 -2.62 -7.49
C GLY A 315 1.79 -2.87 -6.01
N ASP A 316 2.92 -3.49 -5.72
CA ASP A 316 3.48 -3.63 -4.36
C ASP A 316 4.99 -3.96 -4.44
N ILE A 317 5.66 -3.97 -3.27
CA ILE A 317 7.03 -4.45 -3.13
C ILE A 317 7.03 -5.69 -2.25
N THR A 318 7.70 -6.75 -2.71
CA THR A 318 7.94 -7.97 -1.94
C THR A 318 9.41 -8.14 -1.60
N LEU A 319 9.68 -8.91 -0.54
CA LEU A 319 11.01 -9.24 -0.06
C LEU A 319 11.19 -10.76 0.06
N GLU A 320 12.30 -11.25 -0.46
CA GLU A 320 12.85 -12.56 -0.17
C GLU A 320 14.26 -12.36 0.39
N SER A 321 14.52 -12.81 1.62
CA SER A 321 15.82 -12.60 2.26
C SER A 321 16.15 -13.71 3.26
N ALA A 322 17.44 -13.98 3.41
CA ALA A 322 17.96 -14.83 4.47
C ALA A 322 19.29 -14.27 4.98
N VAL A 323 19.49 -14.31 6.30
CA VAL A 323 20.70 -13.82 6.94
C VAL A 323 21.95 -14.48 6.32
N GLY A 324 22.92 -13.67 5.91
CA GLY A 324 24.15 -14.09 5.26
C GLY A 324 24.03 -14.51 3.78
N LYS A 325 22.83 -14.41 3.19
CA LYS A 325 22.60 -14.74 1.76
C LYS A 325 22.19 -13.54 0.90
N GLY A 326 21.97 -12.39 1.53
CA GLY A 326 21.48 -11.19 0.88
C GLY A 326 19.96 -11.12 0.81
N SER A 327 19.46 -10.17 0.00
CA SER A 327 18.03 -9.89 -0.14
C SER A 327 17.65 -9.71 -1.61
N VAL A 328 16.39 -9.98 -1.91
CA VAL A 328 15.75 -9.71 -3.19
C VAL A 328 14.50 -8.88 -2.94
N PHE A 329 14.55 -7.62 -3.29
CA PHE A 329 13.38 -6.73 -3.31
C PHE A 329 12.77 -6.72 -4.70
N THR A 330 11.50 -7.03 -4.82
CA THR A 330 10.80 -7.07 -6.11
C THR A 330 9.67 -6.06 -6.14
N LEU A 331 9.79 -5.07 -7.04
CA LEU A 331 8.71 -4.14 -7.39
C LEU A 331 7.81 -4.82 -8.43
N TRP A 332 6.52 -4.88 -8.12
CA TRP A 332 5.47 -5.39 -8.99
C TRP A 332 4.69 -4.23 -9.59
N LEU A 333 4.62 -4.19 -10.92
CA LEU A 333 3.86 -3.18 -11.65
C LEU A 333 2.82 -3.87 -12.55
N PRO A 334 1.55 -3.42 -12.54
CA PRO A 334 0.53 -3.95 -13.43
C PRO A 334 0.84 -3.56 -14.87
N VAL A 335 0.55 -4.44 -15.82
CA VAL A 335 0.62 -4.16 -17.25
C VAL A 335 -0.77 -4.02 -17.80
N ASP A 336 -1.05 -2.90 -18.47
CA ASP A 336 -2.33 -2.70 -19.13
C ASP A 336 -2.47 -3.66 -20.33
N PRO A 337 -3.61 -4.34 -20.52
CA PRO A 337 -3.82 -5.21 -21.69
C PRO A 337 -3.59 -4.51 -23.03
N GLY A 338 -3.85 -3.20 -23.12
CA GLY A 338 -3.56 -2.39 -24.31
C GLY A 338 -2.06 -2.29 -24.64
N ASP A 339 -1.18 -2.34 -23.65
CA ASP A 339 0.28 -2.26 -23.84
C ASP A 339 0.87 -3.60 -24.29
N LEU A 340 0.17 -4.73 -24.07
CA LEU A 340 0.57 -6.06 -24.55
C LEU A 340 0.37 -6.22 -26.06
N ALA A 341 -0.68 -5.61 -26.62
CA ALA A 341 -0.97 -5.66 -28.05
C ALA A 341 0.11 -4.95 -28.90
N ALA A 342 0.82 -3.98 -28.33
CA ALA A 342 1.94 -3.30 -28.98
C ALA A 342 3.21 -4.18 -29.12
N ARG A 343 3.21 -5.41 -28.57
CA ARG A 343 4.33 -6.34 -28.57
C ARG A 343 4.42 -7.19 -29.84
N GLU A 344 3.33 -7.34 -30.60
CA GLU A 344 3.40 -8.08 -31.87
C GLU A 344 4.30 -7.33 -32.86
N PRO A 345 5.42 -7.92 -33.33
CA PRO A 345 6.17 -7.34 -34.42
C PRO A 345 5.21 -7.27 -35.62
N ARG A 346 4.92 -6.05 -36.09
CA ARG A 346 4.26 -5.88 -37.38
C ARG A 346 4.96 -6.81 -38.38
N PRO A 347 4.26 -7.76 -39.01
CA PRO A 347 4.88 -8.56 -40.07
C PRO A 347 5.42 -7.57 -41.10
N ALA A 348 6.72 -7.69 -41.37
CA ALA A 348 7.37 -6.89 -42.40
C ALA A 348 6.51 -6.98 -43.65
N SER A 349 5.93 -5.86 -44.05
CA SER A 349 5.19 -5.76 -45.32
C SER A 349 6.17 -6.18 -46.42
N LEU A 350 5.96 -7.37 -46.94
CA LEU A 350 6.59 -7.81 -48.18
C LEU A 350 6.22 -6.81 -49.26
N THR A 351 7.09 -5.89 -49.54
CA THR A 351 7.04 -5.07 -50.76
C THR A 351 7.04 -6.01 -51.92
N PRO A 352 6.04 -6.02 -52.83
CA PRO A 352 6.15 -6.78 -54.04
C PRO A 352 7.25 -6.16 -54.89
N THR A 353 8.36 -6.91 -55.08
CA THR A 353 9.35 -6.64 -56.13
C THR A 353 8.65 -6.66 -57.47
N ALA A 354 8.44 -5.49 -58.04
CA ALA A 354 8.17 -5.37 -59.47
C ALA A 354 9.41 -5.85 -60.23
N SER A 355 9.28 -6.93 -60.95
CA SER A 355 10.24 -7.36 -61.98
C SER A 355 9.83 -6.78 -63.32
N PRO A 356 10.80 -6.65 -64.21
CA PRO A 356 10.86 -5.71 -65.35
C PRO A 356 9.91 -5.99 -66.50
#